data_0ac7d18137219389b616cb11e2e1278c
#
_entry.id   0ac7d18137219389b616cb11e2e1278c
#
_cell.length_a   1.000
_cell.length_b   1.000
_cell.length_c   1.000
_cell.angle_alpha   90.00
_cell.angle_beta   90.00
_cell.angle_gamma   90.00
#
_symmetry.space_group_name_H-M   'P 1'
#
loop_
_entity.id
_entity.type
_entity.pdbx_description
1 polymer ?
#
loop_
_entity_poly.entity_id
_entity_poly.type
_entity_poly.pdbx_seq_one_letter_code
_entity_poly.pdbx_strand_id
1 'polypeptide(L)'
;MMAEAIANSIGRGQLEAFSAGVRPASKIDPLAVELLNHAGLSPPEHPPQHVREFSAPDSPPLDFVFTLSDTAAGEAPPMWPGHPITAHWRCTDPEQFDDDVDRRQALIRTRKELERRLRLFTNLPVRSLDRMSLQSHLEQLGRGQDA
;
A
#
# COMPACT_ATOMS: atom_id res chain seq x y z
N MET A 1 1.72 -0.14 6.21
CA MET A 1 1.99 1.06 7.02
C MET A 1 2.59 2.19 6.21
N MET A 2 3.76 2.01 5.61
CA MET A 2 4.42 3.07 4.83
C MET A 2 3.57 3.54 3.64
N ALA A 3 2.98 2.61 2.90
CA ALA A 3 2.09 2.93 1.78
C ALA A 3 0.87 3.74 2.23
N GLU A 4 0.30 3.42 3.38
CA GLU A 4 -0.82 4.16 3.95
C GLU A 4 -0.45 5.62 4.21
N ALA A 5 0.70 5.86 4.83
CA ALA A 5 1.18 7.20 5.13
C ALA A 5 1.42 8.00 3.84
N ILE A 6 2.05 7.39 2.85
CA ILE A 6 2.34 8.02 1.56
C ILE A 6 1.03 8.35 0.83
N ALA A 7 0.12 7.40 0.75
CA ALA A 7 -1.15 7.56 0.04
C ALA A 7 -2.00 8.67 0.65
N ASN A 8 -2.11 8.70 1.98
CA ASN A 8 -2.87 9.74 2.66
C ASN A 8 -2.24 11.12 2.51
N SER A 9 -0.92 11.19 2.43
CA SER A 9 -0.21 12.45 2.22
C SER A 9 -0.40 12.99 0.79
N ILE A 10 -0.22 12.14 -0.21
CA ILE A 10 -0.33 12.52 -1.63
C ILE A 10 -1.78 12.79 -2.01
N GLY A 11 -2.70 11.98 -1.51
CA GLY A 11 -4.10 12.02 -1.92
C GLY A 11 -4.99 12.86 -1.02
N ARG A 12 -4.48 13.91 -0.40
CA ARG A 12 -5.23 14.77 0.52
C ARG A 12 -6.62 15.14 -0.01
N GLY A 13 -7.66 14.76 0.74
CA GLY A 13 -9.04 15.09 0.41
C GLY A 13 -9.63 14.31 -0.76
N GLN A 14 -8.83 13.51 -1.46
CA GLN A 14 -9.29 12.73 -2.61
C GLN A 14 -9.35 11.24 -2.33
N LEU A 15 -8.52 10.75 -1.40
CA LEU A 15 -8.51 9.35 -1.03
C LEU A 15 -8.20 9.19 0.46
N GLU A 16 -8.64 8.08 1.00
CA GLU A 16 -8.35 7.65 2.35
C GLU A 16 -7.77 6.24 2.27
N ALA A 17 -6.57 6.04 2.81
CA ALA A 17 -5.87 4.77 2.73
C ALA A 17 -5.77 4.12 4.10
N PHE A 18 -5.84 2.80 4.09
CA PHE A 18 -5.69 1.96 5.26
C PHE A 18 -4.61 0.92 4.97
N SER A 19 -3.97 0.41 6.01
CA SER A 19 -3.03 -0.70 5.86
C SER A 19 -3.49 -1.89 6.68
N ALA A 20 -3.23 -3.08 6.16
CA ALA A 20 -3.58 -4.32 6.81
C ALA A 20 -2.56 -5.40 6.46
N GLY A 21 -2.53 -6.46 7.25
CA GLY A 21 -1.69 -7.61 7.00
C GLY A 21 -2.38 -8.91 7.37
N VAL A 22 -1.91 -10.00 6.80
CA VAL A 22 -2.37 -11.35 7.17
C VAL A 22 -1.77 -11.77 8.51
N ARG A 23 -0.60 -11.22 8.83
CA ARG A 23 0.07 -11.35 10.13
C ARG A 23 0.60 -9.98 10.53
N PRO A 24 -0.30 -9.07 10.93
CA PRO A 24 0.11 -7.69 11.18
C PRO A 24 1.03 -7.59 12.39
N ALA A 25 2.02 -6.71 12.29
CA ALA A 25 2.88 -6.41 13.41
C ALA A 25 2.06 -5.73 14.52
N SER A 26 2.36 -6.07 15.77
CA SER A 26 1.68 -5.47 16.93
C SER A 26 2.13 -4.06 17.23
N LYS A 27 3.25 -3.63 16.64
CA LYS A 27 3.84 -2.31 16.86
C LYS A 27 4.25 -1.68 15.54
N ILE A 28 4.25 -0.36 15.51
CA ILE A 28 4.78 0.39 14.37
C ILE A 28 6.31 0.31 14.42
N ASP A 29 6.92 0.02 13.27
CA ASP A 29 8.38 -0.07 13.14
C ASP A 29 9.01 1.31 13.35
N PRO A 30 9.86 1.50 14.38
CA PRO A 30 10.48 2.80 14.64
C PRO A 30 11.33 3.33 13.48
N LEU A 31 11.99 2.44 12.74
CA LEU A 31 12.80 2.85 11.59
C LEU A 31 11.93 3.39 10.47
N ALA A 32 10.80 2.77 10.22
CA ALA A 32 9.84 3.27 9.23
C ALA A 32 9.29 4.63 9.64
N VAL A 33 9.00 4.84 10.92
CA VAL A 33 8.54 6.13 11.45
C VAL A 33 9.61 7.20 11.23
N GLU A 34 10.87 6.89 11.54
CA GLU A 34 11.98 7.82 11.33
C GLU A 34 12.09 8.24 9.87
N LEU A 35 12.05 7.27 8.96
CA LEU A 35 12.16 7.54 7.52
C LEU A 35 10.99 8.33 6.97
N LEU A 36 9.78 8.09 7.47
CA LEU A 36 8.60 8.86 7.08
C LEU A 36 8.73 10.32 7.56
N ASN A 37 9.16 10.51 8.81
CA ASN A 37 9.37 11.85 9.35
C ASN A 37 10.43 12.62 8.56
N HIS A 38 11.53 11.97 8.20
CA HIS A 38 12.60 12.61 7.38
C HIS A 38 12.09 12.98 5.99
N ALA A 39 11.13 12.27 5.46
CA ALA A 39 10.52 12.58 4.16
C ALA A 39 9.38 13.60 4.24
N GLY A 40 9.09 14.13 5.43
CA GLY A 40 7.99 15.07 5.64
C GLY A 40 6.62 14.42 5.61
N LEU A 41 6.56 13.12 5.83
CA LEU A 41 5.31 12.36 5.83
C LEU A 41 4.89 12.03 7.26
N SER A 42 3.59 12.07 7.52
CA SER A 42 3.06 11.75 8.85
C SER A 42 2.88 10.24 8.99
N PRO A 43 3.56 9.60 9.96
CA PRO A 43 3.35 8.18 10.20
C PRO A 43 1.92 7.90 10.66
N PRO A 44 1.39 6.68 10.39
CA PRO A 44 0.10 6.29 10.93
C PRO A 44 0.15 6.24 12.46
N GLU A 45 -0.97 6.54 13.09
CA GLU A 45 -1.08 6.52 14.56
C GLU A 45 -1.23 5.11 15.13
N HIS A 46 -1.63 4.15 14.28
CA HIS A 46 -1.93 2.79 14.69
C HIS A 46 -1.15 1.78 13.87
N PRO A 47 -0.78 0.63 14.46
CA PRO A 47 -0.20 -0.45 13.67
C PRO A 47 -1.20 -0.99 12.65
N PRO A 48 -0.73 -1.73 11.62
CA PRO A 48 -1.64 -2.29 10.63
C PRO A 48 -2.65 -3.23 11.26
N GLN A 49 -3.87 -3.20 10.75
CA GLN A 49 -4.95 -4.08 11.19
C GLN A 49 -4.86 -5.42 10.46
N HIS A 50 -5.61 -6.41 10.93
CA HIS A 50 -5.73 -7.67 10.22
C HIS A 50 -6.66 -7.50 9.00
N VAL A 51 -6.34 -8.17 7.89
CA VAL A 51 -7.12 -8.07 6.66
C VAL A 51 -8.60 -8.42 6.85
N ARG A 52 -8.92 -9.27 7.83
CA ARG A 52 -10.31 -9.64 8.15
C ARG A 52 -11.18 -8.46 8.52
N GLU A 53 -10.59 -7.43 9.10
CA GLU A 53 -11.34 -6.25 9.53
C GLU A 53 -11.91 -5.48 8.35
N PHE A 54 -11.31 -5.63 7.17
CA PHE A 54 -11.78 -4.99 5.94
C PHE A 54 -12.68 -5.89 5.09
N SER A 55 -12.85 -7.16 5.47
CA SER A 55 -13.76 -8.08 4.79
C SER A 55 -15.08 -8.27 5.54
N ALA A 56 -15.23 -7.66 6.71
CA ALA A 56 -16.47 -7.70 7.47
C ALA A 56 -17.57 -6.87 6.79
N PRO A 57 -18.86 -7.26 6.92
CA PRO A 57 -19.96 -6.53 6.27
C PRO A 57 -20.09 -5.06 6.68
N ASP A 58 -19.66 -4.73 7.90
CA ASP A 58 -19.70 -3.37 8.45
C ASP A 58 -18.40 -2.59 8.23
N SER A 59 -17.44 -3.16 7.52
CA SER A 59 -16.19 -2.47 7.23
C SER A 59 -16.40 -1.34 6.22
N PRO A 60 -15.51 -0.31 6.18
CA PRO A 60 -15.60 0.73 5.17
C PRO A 60 -15.54 0.14 3.76
N PRO A 61 -16.35 0.63 2.82
CA PRO A 61 -16.26 0.16 1.44
C PRO A 61 -14.91 0.54 0.84
N LEU A 62 -14.30 -0.41 0.12
CA LEU A 62 -13.01 -0.21 -0.52
C LEU A 62 -13.20 -0.08 -2.03
N ASP A 63 -12.53 0.90 -2.63
CA ASP A 63 -12.52 1.08 -4.08
C ASP A 63 -11.36 0.34 -4.72
N PHE A 64 -10.23 0.29 -4.01
CA PHE A 64 -8.99 -0.34 -4.49
C PHE A 64 -8.33 -1.13 -3.38
N VAL A 65 -7.72 -2.26 -3.74
CA VAL A 65 -6.90 -3.05 -2.84
C VAL A 65 -5.57 -3.36 -3.53
N PHE A 66 -4.47 -2.96 -2.90
CA PHE A 66 -3.13 -3.22 -3.40
C PHE A 66 -2.43 -4.19 -2.45
N THR A 67 -2.03 -5.34 -2.94
CA THR A 67 -1.20 -6.26 -2.17
C THR A 67 0.26 -5.96 -2.45
N LEU A 68 1.08 -5.90 -1.40
CA LEU A 68 2.48 -5.50 -1.48
C LEU A 68 3.44 -6.67 -1.27
N SER A 69 2.95 -7.81 -0.81
CA SER A 69 3.74 -9.02 -0.63
C SER A 69 3.06 -10.21 -1.30
N ASP A 70 3.85 -11.20 -1.68
CA ASP A 70 3.31 -12.42 -2.28
C ASP A 70 2.44 -13.19 -1.28
N THR A 71 2.78 -13.15 0.00
CA THR A 71 1.97 -13.75 1.07
C THR A 71 0.59 -13.10 1.14
N ALA A 72 0.54 -11.76 1.13
CA ALA A 72 -0.73 -11.05 1.16
C ALA A 72 -1.57 -11.35 -0.08
N ALA A 73 -0.95 -11.44 -1.25
CA ALA A 73 -1.66 -11.78 -2.49
C ALA A 73 -2.24 -13.19 -2.45
N GLY A 74 -1.52 -14.15 -1.85
CA GLY A 74 -1.96 -15.55 -1.76
C GLY A 74 -2.98 -15.82 -0.66
N GLU A 75 -2.94 -15.08 0.45
CA GLU A 75 -3.79 -15.31 1.62
C GLU A 75 -4.91 -14.28 1.78
N ALA A 76 -4.97 -13.27 0.91
CA ALA A 76 -6.02 -12.26 0.97
C ALA A 76 -7.40 -12.91 0.80
N PRO A 77 -8.46 -12.35 1.41
CA PRO A 77 -9.80 -12.88 1.24
C PRO A 77 -10.17 -12.93 -0.24
N PRO A 78 -10.83 -14.00 -0.71
CA PRO A 78 -11.20 -14.12 -2.12
C PRO A 78 -12.19 -13.05 -2.57
N MET A 79 -12.89 -12.43 -1.64
CA MET A 79 -13.88 -11.41 -1.96
C MET A 79 -13.87 -10.31 -0.91
N TRP A 80 -13.65 -9.08 -1.37
CA TRP A 80 -13.78 -7.88 -0.54
C TRP A 80 -15.16 -7.28 -0.73
N PRO A 81 -15.82 -6.76 0.33
CA PRO A 81 -17.09 -6.03 0.16
C PRO A 81 -16.93 -4.87 -0.82
N GLY A 82 -17.90 -4.71 -1.72
CA GLY A 82 -17.90 -3.63 -2.70
C GLY A 82 -17.15 -3.93 -3.99
N HIS A 83 -16.57 -5.12 -4.13
CA HIS A 83 -15.84 -5.55 -5.34
C HIS A 83 -14.78 -4.53 -5.78
N PRO A 84 -13.81 -4.20 -4.92
CA PRO A 84 -12.76 -3.24 -5.29
C PRO A 84 -11.91 -3.75 -6.45
N ILE A 85 -11.29 -2.81 -7.16
CA ILE A 85 -10.25 -3.15 -8.13
C ILE A 85 -9.01 -3.57 -7.35
N THR A 86 -8.43 -4.73 -7.68
CA THR A 86 -7.25 -5.26 -6.97
C THR A 86 -6.04 -5.28 -7.90
N ALA A 87 -4.88 -4.98 -7.33
CA ALA A 87 -3.61 -5.08 -8.06
C ALA A 87 -2.52 -5.52 -7.10
N HIS A 88 -1.53 -6.24 -7.64
CA HIS A 88 -0.37 -6.66 -6.86
C HIS A 88 0.81 -5.76 -7.16
N TRP A 89 1.23 -4.98 -6.17
CA TRP A 89 2.36 -4.05 -6.24
C TRP A 89 3.48 -4.57 -5.36
N ARG A 90 4.15 -5.59 -5.82
CA ARG A 90 5.18 -6.25 -5.04
C ARG A 90 6.28 -5.27 -4.60
N CYS A 91 6.59 -5.29 -3.30
CA CYS A 91 7.67 -4.52 -2.71
C CYS A 91 8.66 -5.46 -2.04
N THR A 92 9.91 -5.03 -1.96
CA THR A 92 10.92 -5.77 -1.19
C THR A 92 10.54 -5.73 0.29
N ASP A 93 10.55 -6.90 0.92
CA ASP A 93 10.29 -7.01 2.36
C ASP A 93 11.54 -6.58 3.13
N PRO A 94 11.49 -5.50 3.90
CA PRO A 94 12.65 -5.05 4.67
C PRO A 94 13.06 -6.04 5.76
N GLU A 95 12.17 -6.92 6.19
CA GLU A 95 12.47 -7.93 7.21
C GLU A 95 13.37 -9.05 6.69
N GLN A 96 13.62 -9.14 5.38
CA GLN A 96 14.60 -10.06 4.82
C GLN A 96 16.03 -9.71 5.19
N PHE A 97 16.27 -8.50 5.67
CA PHE A 97 17.61 -8.01 5.98
C PHE A 97 17.82 -7.98 7.48
N ASP A 98 18.87 -8.65 7.94
CA ASP A 98 19.24 -8.68 9.36
C ASP A 98 20.06 -7.45 9.76
N ASP A 99 20.84 -6.91 8.83
CA ASP A 99 21.66 -5.73 9.05
C ASP A 99 20.83 -4.45 8.99
N ASP A 100 21.00 -3.57 9.98
CA ASP A 100 20.26 -2.32 10.06
C ASP A 100 20.52 -1.38 8.87
N VAL A 101 21.74 -1.37 8.34
CA VAL A 101 22.07 -0.54 7.17
C VAL A 101 21.34 -1.02 5.94
N ASP A 102 21.37 -2.33 5.68
CA ASP A 102 20.69 -2.93 4.52
C ASP A 102 19.15 -2.77 4.65
N ARG A 103 18.63 -2.94 5.86
CA ARG A 103 17.21 -2.79 6.14
C ARG A 103 16.77 -1.35 5.92
N ARG A 104 17.56 -0.37 6.36
CA ARG A 104 17.29 1.05 6.13
C ARG A 104 17.26 1.37 4.64
N GLN A 105 18.24 0.88 3.88
CA GLN A 105 18.30 1.07 2.44
C GLN A 105 17.10 0.45 1.72
N ALA A 106 16.68 -0.74 2.15
CA ALA A 106 15.51 -1.41 1.59
C ALA A 106 14.25 -0.60 1.85
N LEU A 107 14.09 -0.05 3.05
CA LEU A 107 12.95 0.81 3.39
C LEU A 107 12.93 2.10 2.58
N ILE A 108 14.10 2.71 2.36
CA ILE A 108 14.20 3.94 1.55
C ILE A 108 13.79 3.64 0.10
N ARG A 109 14.26 2.54 -0.47
CA ARG A 109 13.87 2.12 -1.83
C ARG A 109 12.38 1.85 -1.94
N THR A 110 11.84 1.14 -0.95
CA THR A 110 10.41 0.85 -0.90
C THR A 110 9.59 2.14 -0.83
N ARG A 111 9.99 3.10 0.00
CA ARG A 111 9.32 4.39 0.10
C ARG A 111 9.29 5.11 -1.25
N LYS A 112 10.44 5.20 -1.91
CA LYS A 112 10.55 5.87 -3.21
C LYS A 112 9.70 5.20 -4.28
N GLU A 113 9.71 3.88 -4.30
CA GLU A 113 8.91 3.11 -5.25
C GLU A 113 7.42 3.29 -5.01
N LEU A 114 6.98 3.25 -3.75
CA LEU A 114 5.59 3.48 -3.40
C LEU A 114 5.15 4.91 -3.73
N GLU A 115 6.01 5.91 -3.45
CA GLU A 115 5.70 7.29 -3.83
C GLU A 115 5.48 7.43 -5.32
N ARG A 116 6.36 6.85 -6.13
CA ARG A 116 6.26 6.90 -7.58
C ARG A 116 4.96 6.27 -8.07
N ARG A 117 4.66 5.07 -7.61
CA ARG A 117 3.45 4.34 -8.01
C ARG A 117 2.19 5.06 -7.57
N LEU A 118 2.16 5.55 -6.33
CA LEU A 118 0.99 6.25 -5.81
C LEU A 118 0.78 7.60 -6.48
N ARG A 119 1.83 8.33 -6.83
CA ARG A 119 1.69 9.56 -7.61
C ARG A 119 1.10 9.30 -8.98
N LEU A 120 1.56 8.26 -9.66
CA LEU A 120 1.01 7.86 -10.95
C LEU A 120 -0.46 7.42 -10.81
N PHE A 121 -0.77 6.66 -9.77
CA PHE A 121 -2.14 6.24 -9.47
C PHE A 121 -3.06 7.43 -9.23
N THR A 122 -2.67 8.40 -8.41
CA THR A 122 -3.51 9.55 -8.08
C THR A 122 -3.70 10.49 -9.27
N ASN A 123 -2.83 10.41 -10.27
CA ASN A 123 -2.96 11.19 -11.50
C ASN A 123 -3.80 10.50 -12.58
N LEU A 124 -4.19 9.25 -12.38
CA LEU A 124 -5.08 8.57 -13.32
C LEU A 124 -6.48 9.21 -13.29
N PRO A 125 -7.12 9.38 -14.46
CA PRO A 125 -8.49 9.90 -14.50
C PRO A 125 -9.49 8.79 -14.12
N VAL A 126 -9.48 8.41 -12.85
CA VAL A 126 -10.21 7.25 -12.33
C VAL A 126 -11.70 7.29 -12.70
N ARG A 127 -12.30 8.49 -12.67
CA ARG A 127 -13.73 8.63 -12.98
C ARG A 127 -14.05 8.49 -14.48
N SER A 128 -13.03 8.68 -15.33
CA SER A 128 -13.20 8.63 -16.78
C SER A 128 -12.82 7.28 -17.39
N LEU A 129 -12.07 6.46 -16.65
CA LEU A 129 -11.63 5.15 -17.12
C LEU A 129 -12.65 4.08 -16.68
N ASP A 130 -12.89 3.11 -17.55
CA ASP A 130 -13.67 1.95 -17.17
C ASP A 130 -12.84 1.02 -16.25
N ARG A 131 -13.53 0.06 -15.66
CA ARG A 131 -12.93 -0.85 -14.70
C ARG A 131 -11.79 -1.67 -15.30
N MET A 132 -11.94 -2.13 -16.54
CA MET A 132 -10.90 -2.94 -17.19
C MET A 132 -9.65 -2.12 -17.49
N SER A 133 -9.83 -0.89 -17.95
CA SER A 133 -8.71 0.03 -18.20
C SER A 133 -7.97 0.37 -16.93
N LEU A 134 -8.69 0.65 -15.84
CA LEU A 134 -8.10 0.88 -14.53
C LEU A 134 -7.30 -0.33 -14.06
N GLN A 135 -7.88 -1.52 -14.14
CA GLN A 135 -7.21 -2.76 -13.76
C GLN A 135 -5.89 -2.93 -14.52
N SER A 136 -5.91 -2.70 -15.83
CA SER A 136 -4.72 -2.81 -16.68
C SER A 136 -3.64 -1.79 -16.29
N HIS A 137 -4.01 -0.53 -16.07
CA HIS A 137 -3.06 0.51 -15.66
C HIS A 137 -2.43 0.18 -14.31
N LEU A 138 -3.22 -0.27 -13.34
CA LEU A 138 -2.72 -0.59 -12.01
C LEU A 138 -1.78 -1.78 -12.02
N GLU A 139 -2.07 -2.80 -12.84
CA GLU A 139 -1.17 -3.94 -13.01
C GLU A 139 0.16 -3.54 -13.65
N GLN A 140 0.13 -2.64 -14.62
CA GLN A 140 1.36 -2.12 -15.25
C GLN A 140 2.22 -1.38 -14.23
N LEU A 141 1.63 -0.56 -13.38
CA LEU A 141 2.35 0.11 -12.29
C LEU A 141 3.02 -0.91 -11.36
N GLY A 142 2.34 -2.01 -11.07
CA GLY A 142 2.87 -3.06 -10.23
C GLY A 142 4.05 -3.81 -10.85
N ARG A 143 4.14 -3.86 -12.17
CA ARG A 143 5.24 -4.51 -12.88
C ARG A 143 6.47 -3.62 -13.00
N GLY A 144 6.35 -2.33 -12.69
CA GLY A 144 7.45 -1.39 -12.84
C GLY A 144 7.80 -1.07 -14.30
N GLN A 145 6.88 -1.28 -15.21
CA GLN A 145 7.10 -1.08 -16.67
C GLN A 145 6.56 0.26 -17.18
N ASP A 146 6.24 1.13 -16.29
CA ASP A 146 5.63 2.42 -16.53
C ASP A 146 6.68 3.54 -16.67
N ALA A 147 7.91 3.14 -16.74
CA ALA A 147 9.03 4.06 -16.84
C ALA A 147 9.04 4.80 -18.17
#